data_e8adcf355b3d18be9b04f7bfb586773f
#
_entry.id   e8adcf355b3d18be9b04f7bfb586773f
#
_cell.length_a   1.000
_cell.length_b   1.000
_cell.length_c   1.000
_cell.angle_alpha   90.00
_cell.angle_beta   90.00
_cell.angle_gamma   90.00
#
_symmetry.space_group_name_H-M   'P 1'
#
loop_
_entity.id
_entity.type
_entity.pdbx_description
1 polymer ?
#
loop_
_entity_poly.entity_id
_entity_poly.type
_entity_poly.pdbx_seq_one_letter_code
_entity_poly.pdbx_strand_id
1 'polypeptide(L)'
;MTDATATNGKELHTDDEALSVLLDGDIDKVMSGLDRIVEAAPSYEKLFMRWQRQQWSTEDFDFTEDAKQWADPDMFTEDERRFLEFGFSEFFLGEERVTLELLPFAIAAPTHEAKVFLTTQISDEAKHTVFWNGFYREVFGIEAGSLGEMIDK
;
A
#
# COMPACT_ATOMS: atom_id res chain seq x y z
N MET A 1 32.54 30.64 -21.49
CA MET A 1 31.17 31.07 -21.79
C MET A 1 30.36 29.81 -22.06
N THR A 2 29.80 29.26 -21.05
CA THR A 2 28.80 28.17 -21.16
C THR A 2 27.77 28.40 -20.08
N ASP A 3 26.60 28.62 -20.57
CA ASP A 3 25.39 29.03 -19.91
C ASP A 3 24.90 27.90 -18.97
N ALA A 4 24.73 28.21 -17.71
CA ALA A 4 24.15 27.29 -16.74
C ALA A 4 22.62 27.42 -16.82
N THR A 5 21.97 26.43 -17.40
CA THR A 5 20.55 26.30 -17.41
C THR A 5 20.02 26.17 -15.97
N ALA A 6 19.32 27.21 -15.54
CA ALA A 6 18.58 27.25 -14.31
C ALA A 6 17.49 26.17 -14.34
N THR A 7 17.59 25.15 -13.49
CA THR A 7 16.50 24.25 -13.15
C THR A 7 15.46 25.03 -12.37
N ASN A 8 14.33 25.23 -13.00
CA ASN A 8 13.16 25.89 -12.42
C ASN A 8 12.61 25.01 -11.29
N GLY A 9 13.04 25.27 -10.07
CA GLY A 9 12.46 24.71 -8.86
C GLY A 9 11.06 25.27 -8.71
N LYS A 10 10.07 24.49 -9.09
CA LYS A 10 8.68 24.76 -8.76
C LYS A 10 8.55 24.49 -7.25
N GLU A 11 8.76 25.55 -6.45
CA GLU A 11 8.48 25.48 -5.02
C GLU A 11 7.03 25.08 -4.82
N LEU A 12 6.82 24.02 -4.05
CA LEU A 12 5.52 23.55 -3.60
C LEU A 12 4.97 24.57 -2.57
N HIS A 13 4.45 25.68 -3.05
CA HIS A 13 3.69 26.64 -2.24
C HIS A 13 2.27 26.15 -1.89
N THR A 14 1.90 24.95 -2.30
CA THR A 14 0.57 24.39 -2.07
C THR A 14 0.33 23.99 -0.61
N ASP A 15 1.37 23.62 0.14
CA ASP A 15 1.18 23.12 1.50
C ASP A 15 0.95 24.26 2.51
N ASP A 16 1.62 25.40 2.34
CA ASP A 16 1.45 26.56 3.23
C ASP A 16 0.08 27.25 3.01
N GLU A 17 -0.39 27.31 1.77
CA GLU A 17 -1.69 27.89 1.45
C GLU A 17 -2.85 26.99 1.94
N ALA A 18 -2.72 25.67 1.75
CA ALA A 18 -3.68 24.70 2.26
C ALA A 18 -3.71 24.69 3.80
N LEU A 19 -2.54 24.77 4.43
CA LEU A 19 -2.43 24.83 5.89
C LEU A 19 -3.00 26.14 6.45
N SER A 20 -2.75 27.28 5.79
CA SER A 20 -3.32 28.58 6.15
C SER A 20 -4.85 28.57 6.10
N VAL A 21 -5.43 27.98 5.04
CA VAL A 21 -6.89 27.83 4.89
C VAL A 21 -7.49 26.99 6.01
N LEU A 22 -6.81 25.92 6.42
CA LEU A 22 -7.23 25.07 7.54
C LEU A 22 -7.12 25.79 8.88
N LEU A 23 -6.08 26.61 9.08
CA LEU A 23 -5.84 27.36 10.32
C LEU A 23 -6.77 28.58 10.44
N ASP A 24 -7.13 29.22 9.33
CA ASP A 24 -8.08 30.35 9.29
C ASP A 24 -9.55 29.92 9.48
N GLY A 25 -9.81 28.60 9.53
CA GLY A 25 -11.15 28.08 9.81
C GLY A 25 -12.19 28.37 8.74
N ASP A 26 -11.77 28.71 7.51
CA ASP A 26 -12.66 28.96 6.36
C ASP A 26 -13.16 27.63 5.79
N ILE A 27 -14.16 27.07 6.45
CA ILE A 27 -14.78 25.78 6.09
C ILE A 27 -15.31 25.81 4.66
N ASP A 28 -15.82 26.93 4.17
CA ASP A 28 -16.38 27.03 2.82
C ASP A 28 -15.28 26.89 1.73
N LYS A 29 -14.09 27.45 1.99
CA LYS A 29 -12.94 27.25 1.10
C LYS A 29 -12.40 25.82 1.11
N VAL A 30 -12.36 25.19 2.30
CA VAL A 30 -11.97 23.77 2.41
C VAL A 30 -12.95 22.89 1.65
N MET A 31 -14.25 23.09 1.86
CA MET A 31 -15.30 22.32 1.18
C MET A 31 -15.28 22.53 -0.35
N SER A 32 -15.14 23.76 -0.83
CA SER A 32 -15.02 24.02 -2.27
C SER A 32 -13.73 23.47 -2.88
N GLY A 33 -12.66 23.33 -2.11
CA GLY A 33 -11.43 22.67 -2.50
C GLY A 33 -11.63 21.15 -2.63
N LEU A 34 -12.31 20.55 -1.68
CA LEU A 34 -12.66 19.11 -1.69
C LEU A 34 -13.60 18.79 -2.87
N ASP A 35 -14.63 19.62 -3.12
CA ASP A 35 -15.54 19.42 -4.25
C ASP A 35 -14.78 19.39 -5.58
N ARG A 36 -13.82 20.30 -5.79
CA ARG A 36 -12.97 20.30 -7.00
C ARG A 36 -12.12 19.05 -7.11
N ILE A 37 -11.59 18.54 -6.01
CA ILE A 37 -10.82 17.28 -6.00
C ILE A 37 -11.72 16.11 -6.36
N VAL A 38 -12.91 16.04 -5.79
CA VAL A 38 -13.88 14.97 -6.05
C VAL A 38 -14.35 15.02 -7.51
N GLU A 39 -14.65 16.20 -8.06
CA GLU A 39 -15.04 16.37 -9.47
C GLU A 39 -13.92 15.96 -10.45
N ALA A 40 -12.65 16.19 -10.09
CA ALA A 40 -11.50 15.81 -10.90
C ALA A 40 -11.12 14.33 -10.75
N ALA A 41 -11.62 13.64 -9.72
CA ALA A 41 -11.30 12.25 -9.47
C ALA A 41 -11.87 11.32 -10.57
N PRO A 42 -11.14 10.26 -10.94
CA PRO A 42 -11.67 9.26 -11.85
C PRO A 42 -12.89 8.56 -11.21
N SER A 43 -13.90 8.24 -12.04
CA SER A 43 -15.03 7.44 -11.54
C SER A 43 -14.59 6.07 -11.04
N TYR A 44 -15.35 5.48 -10.11
CA TYR A 44 -15.10 4.12 -9.61
C TYR A 44 -15.07 3.08 -10.75
N GLU A 45 -15.89 3.25 -11.79
CA GLU A 45 -15.83 2.40 -12.98
C GLU A 45 -14.47 2.48 -13.68
N LYS A 46 -13.94 3.69 -13.90
CA LYS A 46 -12.61 3.86 -14.49
C LYS A 46 -11.51 3.25 -13.63
N LEU A 47 -11.60 3.39 -12.32
CA LEU A 47 -10.67 2.78 -11.37
C LEU A 47 -10.75 1.25 -11.42
N PHE A 48 -11.96 0.68 -11.45
CA PHE A 48 -12.17 -0.75 -11.60
C PHE A 48 -11.59 -1.28 -12.91
N MET A 49 -11.84 -0.62 -14.03
CA MET A 49 -11.27 -1.01 -15.33
C MET A 49 -9.75 -0.88 -15.38
N ARG A 50 -9.19 0.09 -14.66
CA ARG A 50 -7.73 0.20 -14.49
C ARG A 50 -7.18 -0.98 -13.70
N TRP A 51 -7.81 -1.30 -12.57
CA TRP A 51 -7.45 -2.44 -11.74
C TRP A 51 -7.45 -3.75 -12.54
N GLN A 52 -8.49 -4.02 -13.33
CA GLN A 52 -8.56 -5.23 -14.18
C GLN A 52 -7.38 -5.35 -15.15
N ARG A 53 -6.85 -4.24 -15.65
CA ARG A 53 -5.70 -4.25 -16.57
C ARG A 53 -4.35 -4.40 -15.87
N GLN A 54 -4.30 -4.18 -14.58
CA GLN A 54 -3.07 -4.22 -13.77
C GLN A 54 -3.00 -5.47 -12.89
N GLN A 55 -3.77 -6.52 -13.23
CA GLN A 55 -3.77 -7.76 -12.47
C GLN A 55 -2.41 -8.46 -12.53
N TRP A 56 -2.04 -9.05 -11.43
CA TRP A 56 -0.88 -9.88 -11.23
C TRP A 56 -1.28 -11.15 -10.47
N SER A 57 -0.47 -12.21 -10.58
CA SER A 57 -0.65 -13.46 -9.84
C SER A 57 0.46 -13.62 -8.82
N THR A 58 0.14 -14.22 -7.68
CA THR A 58 1.14 -14.63 -6.70
C THR A 58 2.10 -15.69 -7.24
N GLU A 59 1.69 -16.41 -8.29
CA GLU A 59 2.54 -17.39 -9.00
C GLU A 59 3.56 -16.74 -9.94
N ASP A 60 3.46 -15.43 -10.20
CA ASP A 60 4.41 -14.69 -11.04
C ASP A 60 5.74 -14.40 -10.31
N PHE A 61 5.81 -14.65 -9.00
CA PHE A 61 6.98 -14.36 -8.16
C PHE A 61 7.80 -15.62 -7.89
N ASP A 62 9.10 -15.54 -8.15
CA ASP A 62 10.09 -16.57 -7.86
C ASP A 62 11.04 -16.05 -6.77
N PHE A 63 10.95 -16.59 -5.58
CA PHE A 63 11.74 -16.20 -4.41
C PHE A 63 13.09 -16.95 -4.31
N THR A 64 13.50 -17.66 -5.35
CA THR A 64 14.72 -18.49 -5.32
C THR A 64 15.97 -17.66 -5.01
N GLU A 65 16.10 -16.47 -5.59
CA GLU A 65 17.26 -15.61 -5.33
C GLU A 65 17.17 -14.93 -3.95
N ASP A 66 15.98 -14.52 -3.52
CA ASP A 66 15.76 -13.97 -2.18
C ASP A 66 16.12 -15.00 -1.10
N ALA A 67 15.71 -16.25 -1.28
CA ALA A 67 16.04 -17.35 -0.38
C ALA A 67 17.55 -17.61 -0.31
N LYS A 68 18.28 -17.56 -1.44
CA LYS A 68 19.75 -17.68 -1.45
C LYS A 68 20.43 -16.52 -0.74
N GLN A 69 19.98 -15.28 -0.99
CA GLN A 69 20.52 -14.09 -0.32
C GLN A 69 20.25 -14.15 1.18
N TRP A 70 19.07 -14.59 1.58
CA TRP A 70 18.73 -14.76 2.98
C TRP A 70 19.57 -15.85 3.67
N ALA A 71 19.87 -16.93 2.98
CA ALA A 71 20.70 -18.02 3.49
C ALA A 71 22.19 -17.69 3.54
N ASP A 72 22.66 -16.66 2.84
CA ASP A 72 24.06 -16.22 2.83
C ASP A 72 24.39 -15.49 4.14
N PRO A 73 25.31 -16.02 4.98
CA PRO A 73 25.66 -15.41 6.26
C PRO A 73 26.37 -14.06 6.11
N ASP A 74 26.98 -13.80 4.96
CA ASP A 74 27.76 -12.61 4.71
C ASP A 74 26.92 -11.47 4.08
N MET A 75 25.66 -11.77 3.65
CA MET A 75 24.79 -10.81 2.97
C MET A 75 24.21 -9.77 3.96
N PHE A 76 23.80 -10.20 5.13
CA PHE A 76 23.15 -9.36 6.14
C PHE A 76 23.76 -9.58 7.52
N THR A 77 23.97 -8.51 8.26
CA THR A 77 24.31 -8.57 9.69
C THR A 77 23.11 -9.09 10.50
N GLU A 78 23.37 -9.54 11.71
CA GLU A 78 22.32 -9.98 12.64
C GLU A 78 21.25 -8.90 12.88
N ASP A 79 21.66 -7.63 13.02
CA ASP A 79 20.75 -6.51 13.27
C ASP A 79 19.90 -6.19 12.02
N GLU A 80 20.49 -6.27 10.81
CA GLU A 80 19.75 -6.12 9.57
C GLU A 80 18.73 -7.25 9.38
N ARG A 81 19.07 -8.50 9.70
CA ARG A 81 18.12 -9.61 9.65
C ARG A 81 16.94 -9.37 10.57
N ARG A 82 17.17 -8.99 11.82
CA ARG A 82 16.12 -8.68 12.78
C ARG A 82 15.24 -7.53 12.31
N PHE A 83 15.84 -6.49 11.72
CA PHE A 83 15.10 -5.36 11.20
C PHE A 83 14.21 -5.76 10.02
N LEU A 84 14.73 -6.58 9.10
CA LEU A 84 13.96 -7.07 7.94
C LEU A 84 12.86 -8.02 8.39
N GLU A 85 13.12 -8.97 9.27
CA GLU A 85 12.10 -9.88 9.82
C GLU A 85 10.97 -9.11 10.51
N PHE A 86 11.32 -8.14 11.34
CA PHE A 86 10.33 -7.29 12.01
C PHE A 86 9.52 -6.49 11.00
N GLY A 87 10.17 -5.78 10.08
CA GLY A 87 9.50 -4.94 9.08
C GLY A 87 8.55 -5.75 8.20
N PHE A 88 8.98 -6.90 7.70
CA PHE A 88 8.13 -7.76 6.87
C PHE A 88 6.98 -8.39 7.67
N SER A 89 7.20 -8.71 8.96
CA SER A 89 6.12 -9.19 9.84
C SER A 89 5.02 -8.14 10.02
N GLU A 90 5.39 -6.88 10.18
CA GLU A 90 4.42 -5.77 10.28
C GLU A 90 3.62 -5.61 8.98
N PHE A 91 4.28 -5.73 7.81
CA PHE A 91 3.57 -5.72 6.53
C PHE A 91 2.60 -6.89 6.40
N PHE A 92 3.03 -8.10 6.67
CA PHE A 92 2.17 -9.29 6.57
C PHE A 92 0.96 -9.18 7.50
N LEU A 93 1.19 -8.76 8.75
CA LEU A 93 0.13 -8.52 9.72
C LEU A 93 -0.85 -7.45 9.25
N GLY A 94 -0.32 -6.37 8.67
CA GLY A 94 -1.13 -5.29 8.11
C GLY A 94 -2.06 -5.77 7.00
N GLU A 95 -1.52 -6.49 6.02
CA GLU A 95 -2.26 -6.99 4.85
C GLU A 95 -3.40 -7.95 5.24
N GLU A 96 -3.14 -8.87 6.18
CA GLU A 96 -4.18 -9.78 6.67
C GLU A 96 -5.29 -9.02 7.39
N ARG A 97 -4.94 -8.05 8.24
CA ARG A 97 -5.92 -7.24 8.97
C ARG A 97 -6.74 -6.37 8.03
N VAL A 98 -6.09 -5.68 7.09
CA VAL A 98 -6.77 -4.79 6.15
C VAL A 98 -7.76 -5.56 5.28
N THR A 99 -7.43 -6.78 4.85
CA THR A 99 -8.37 -7.66 4.12
C THR A 99 -9.71 -7.81 4.86
N LEU A 100 -9.68 -8.03 6.17
CA LEU A 100 -10.88 -8.21 6.99
C LEU A 100 -11.53 -6.89 7.40
N GLU A 101 -10.72 -5.89 7.75
CA GLU A 101 -11.20 -4.61 8.26
C GLU A 101 -11.82 -3.73 7.17
N LEU A 102 -11.52 -3.96 5.88
CA LEU A 102 -12.19 -3.29 4.76
C LEU A 102 -13.61 -3.77 4.49
N LEU A 103 -14.00 -4.96 4.93
CA LEU A 103 -15.34 -5.51 4.69
C LEU A 103 -16.47 -4.60 5.20
N PRO A 104 -16.45 -4.09 6.45
CA PRO A 104 -17.47 -3.16 6.91
C PRO A 104 -17.53 -1.86 6.09
N PHE A 105 -16.39 -1.36 5.61
CA PHE A 105 -16.35 -0.16 4.76
C PHE A 105 -16.98 -0.42 3.39
N ALA A 106 -16.74 -1.59 2.79
CA ALA A 106 -17.37 -1.98 1.53
C ALA A 106 -18.89 -2.11 1.69
N ILE A 107 -19.38 -2.64 2.80
CA ILE A 107 -20.82 -2.74 3.11
C ILE A 107 -21.43 -1.34 3.31
N ALA A 108 -20.74 -0.45 4.03
CA ALA A 108 -21.21 0.87 4.39
C ALA A 108 -21.05 1.91 3.25
N ALA A 109 -20.31 1.59 2.18
CA ALA A 109 -20.05 2.52 1.09
C ALA A 109 -21.36 3.09 0.49
N PRO A 110 -21.40 4.40 0.17
CA PRO A 110 -22.65 5.10 -0.10
C PRO A 110 -23.29 4.74 -1.46
N THR A 111 -22.49 4.28 -2.42
CA THR A 111 -22.98 3.95 -3.76
C THR A 111 -22.64 2.51 -4.14
N HIS A 112 -23.37 1.96 -5.10
CA HIS A 112 -23.08 0.62 -5.62
C HIS A 112 -21.70 0.53 -6.27
N GLU A 113 -21.33 1.56 -7.03
CA GLU A 113 -20.05 1.65 -7.74
C GLU A 113 -18.88 1.67 -6.74
N ALA A 114 -19.01 2.42 -5.64
CA ALA A 114 -18.03 2.45 -4.56
C ALA A 114 -17.89 1.07 -3.91
N LYS A 115 -19.02 0.36 -3.67
CA LYS A 115 -19.00 -1.02 -3.13
C LYS A 115 -18.26 -1.97 -4.05
N VAL A 116 -18.57 -1.92 -5.35
CA VAL A 116 -17.90 -2.75 -6.37
C VAL A 116 -16.41 -2.44 -6.41
N PHE A 117 -16.00 -1.16 -6.36
CA PHE A 117 -14.59 -0.81 -6.37
C PHE A 117 -13.86 -1.26 -5.10
N LEU A 118 -14.45 -1.13 -3.92
CA LEU A 118 -13.83 -1.60 -2.67
C LEU A 118 -13.58 -3.11 -2.64
N THR A 119 -14.36 -3.92 -3.39
CA THR A 119 -14.04 -5.35 -3.50
C THR A 119 -12.73 -5.61 -4.23
N THR A 120 -12.29 -4.72 -5.10
CA THR A 120 -10.98 -4.85 -5.77
C THR A 120 -9.84 -4.63 -4.79
N GLN A 121 -9.99 -3.65 -3.88
CA GLN A 121 -9.02 -3.41 -2.80
C GLN A 121 -8.92 -4.65 -1.90
N ILE A 122 -10.05 -5.17 -1.43
CA ILE A 122 -10.08 -6.40 -0.61
C ILE A 122 -9.43 -7.58 -1.33
N SER A 123 -9.65 -7.70 -2.64
CA SER A 123 -9.01 -8.75 -3.45
C SER A 123 -7.50 -8.59 -3.53
N ASP A 124 -6.99 -7.35 -3.64
CA ASP A 124 -5.54 -7.10 -3.69
C ASP A 124 -4.89 -7.37 -2.33
N GLU A 125 -5.51 -6.95 -1.21
CA GLU A 125 -5.00 -7.26 0.13
C GLU A 125 -4.97 -8.77 0.40
N ALA A 126 -5.97 -9.51 -0.07
CA ALA A 126 -5.96 -10.97 0.00
C ALA A 126 -4.80 -11.59 -0.81
N LYS A 127 -4.47 -11.04 -1.99
CA LYS A 127 -3.29 -11.47 -2.76
C LYS A 127 -1.98 -11.13 -2.04
N HIS A 128 -1.89 -9.94 -1.42
CA HIS A 128 -0.73 -9.56 -0.62
C HIS A 128 -0.52 -10.54 0.53
N THR A 129 -1.57 -10.92 1.23
CA THR A 129 -1.51 -11.94 2.29
C THR A 129 -0.95 -13.27 1.78
N VAL A 130 -1.41 -13.74 0.61
CA VAL A 130 -0.89 -14.98 -0.02
C VAL A 130 0.57 -14.83 -0.45
N PHE A 131 0.94 -13.67 -1.01
CA PHE A 131 2.31 -13.33 -1.39
C PHE A 131 3.25 -13.40 -0.18
N TRP A 132 2.92 -12.71 0.91
CA TRP A 132 3.72 -12.69 2.12
C TRP A 132 3.85 -14.08 2.76
N ASN A 133 2.78 -14.87 2.76
CA ASN A 133 2.83 -16.25 3.24
C ASN A 133 3.79 -17.11 2.41
N GLY A 134 3.78 -16.95 1.09
CA GLY A 134 4.75 -17.59 0.18
C GLY A 134 6.18 -17.15 0.48
N PHE A 135 6.41 -15.84 0.60
CA PHE A 135 7.71 -15.27 0.91
C PHE A 135 8.28 -15.80 2.23
N TYR A 136 7.48 -15.80 3.32
CA TYR A 136 7.91 -16.31 4.62
C TYR A 136 8.30 -17.78 4.57
N ARG A 137 7.51 -18.59 3.89
CA ARG A 137 7.80 -20.01 3.74
C ARG A 137 9.07 -20.26 2.93
N GLU A 138 9.24 -19.58 1.81
CA GLU A 138 10.30 -19.86 0.85
C GLU A 138 11.61 -19.17 1.18
N VAL A 139 11.56 -17.95 1.72
CA VAL A 139 12.77 -17.17 2.06
C VAL A 139 13.22 -17.42 3.49
N PHE A 140 12.32 -17.32 4.46
CA PHE A 140 12.67 -17.45 5.86
C PHE A 140 12.58 -18.90 6.38
N GLY A 141 11.98 -19.81 5.63
CA GLY A 141 11.77 -21.19 6.06
C GLY A 141 10.75 -21.30 7.22
N ILE A 142 9.89 -20.31 7.37
CA ILE A 142 8.87 -20.25 8.40
C ILE A 142 7.54 -20.68 7.81
N GLU A 143 7.00 -21.81 8.28
CA GLU A 143 5.62 -22.17 7.98
C GLU A 143 4.72 -21.31 8.88
N ALA A 144 4.25 -20.20 8.33
CA ALA A 144 3.25 -19.40 8.97
C ALA A 144 1.89 -20.13 8.84
N GLY A 145 1.48 -20.81 9.90
CA GLY A 145 0.19 -21.50 9.94
C GLY A 145 -0.96 -20.52 9.92
N SER A 146 -0.95 -19.58 10.82
CA SER A 146 -1.84 -18.41 10.87
C SER A 146 -1.09 -17.27 11.53
N LEU A 147 -1.54 -16.06 11.29
CA LEU A 147 -0.98 -14.87 11.94
C LEU A 147 -0.96 -15.00 13.48
N GLY A 148 -1.98 -15.63 14.07
CA GLY A 148 -2.03 -15.89 15.51
C GLY A 148 -0.86 -16.73 16.01
N GLU A 149 -0.36 -17.67 15.21
CA GLU A 149 0.79 -18.50 15.57
C GLU A 149 2.13 -17.78 15.47
N MET A 150 2.22 -16.71 14.66
CA MET A 150 3.43 -15.88 14.57
C MET A 150 3.56 -14.90 15.74
N ILE A 151 2.44 -14.43 16.30
CA ILE A 151 2.43 -13.47 17.42
C ILE A 151 2.76 -14.17 18.74
N ASP A 152 2.43 -15.44 18.87
CA ASP A 152 2.63 -16.23 20.09
C ASP A 152 4.05 -16.81 20.25
N LYS A 153 4.96 -16.53 19.32
CA LYS A 153 6.40 -16.92 19.36
C LYS A 153 7.30 -15.73 19.64
#